data_27e3e097dac7e5c35ef0f46a0fde97f2
#
_entry.id   27e3e097dac7e5c35ef0f46a0fde97f2
#
_cell.length_a   1.000
_cell.length_b   1.000
_cell.length_c   1.000
_cell.angle_alpha   90.00
_cell.angle_beta   90.00
_cell.angle_gamma   90.00
#
_symmetry.space_group_name_H-M   'P 1'
#
loop_
_entity.id
_entity.type
_entity.pdbx_description
1 polymer ?
#
loop_
_entity_poly.entity_id
_entity_poly.type
_entity_poly.pdbx_seq_one_letter_code
_entity_poly.pdbx_strand_id
1 'polypeptide(L)'
;ALGKLASMSIFAKPKPKQGGASMTRARTGQQITTRLEANPAIRKAKIDAAQIYYYPGFLSDAECDTLIRLIDANRRPSTLLAASEDPEFRTSESCDLDRWSPEVRPLDERMANLLGVPPEHGETMQGQRYAPGQQFRPHYDWFSENQEYWTAMKAAGGQRTWTTMIYLNEVEEGGATWFPQAGIRVMPKRGLLLAWNNMKPHGAPNPRTLHEGS
;
A
#
# COMPACT_ATOMS: atom_id res chain seq x y z
N ALA A 1 -59.41 -5.62 -0.25
CA ALA A 1 -58.33 -5.19 -1.17
C ALA A 1 -57.01 -5.67 -0.57
N LEU A 2 -56.44 -6.73 -1.15
CA LEU A 2 -55.12 -7.28 -0.77
C LEU A 2 -54.05 -6.48 -1.48
N GLY A 3 -53.23 -5.76 -0.72
CA GLY A 3 -52.02 -5.10 -1.22
C GLY A 3 -50.91 -6.13 -1.51
N LYS A 4 -50.45 -6.18 -2.76
CA LYS A 4 -49.26 -6.93 -3.15
C LYS A 4 -48.02 -6.18 -2.67
N LEU A 5 -47.28 -6.77 -1.72
CA LEU A 5 -45.93 -6.36 -1.39
C LEU A 5 -44.98 -6.85 -2.50
N ALA A 6 -44.42 -5.94 -3.26
CA ALA A 6 -43.36 -6.24 -4.18
C ALA A 6 -42.05 -6.44 -3.39
N SER A 7 -41.54 -7.65 -3.36
CA SER A 7 -40.22 -7.97 -2.86
C SER A 7 -39.17 -7.37 -3.82
N MET A 8 -38.51 -6.27 -3.42
CA MET A 8 -37.34 -5.78 -4.08
C MET A 8 -36.15 -6.70 -3.72
N SER A 9 -35.77 -7.54 -4.68
CA SER A 9 -34.52 -8.30 -4.59
C SER A 9 -33.35 -7.31 -4.66
N ILE A 10 -32.69 -7.09 -3.52
CA ILE A 10 -31.44 -6.35 -3.47
C ILE A 10 -30.37 -7.27 -4.10
N PHE A 11 -30.08 -7.06 -5.36
CA PHE A 11 -28.91 -7.68 -5.98
C PHE A 11 -27.65 -7.17 -5.26
N ALA A 12 -27.06 -8.02 -4.41
CA ALA A 12 -25.75 -7.76 -3.84
C ALA A 12 -24.76 -7.50 -5.00
N LYS A 13 -24.12 -6.33 -4.98
CA LYS A 13 -23.03 -6.04 -5.95
C LYS A 13 -22.07 -7.23 -5.96
N PRO A 14 -21.70 -7.78 -7.12
CA PRO A 14 -20.81 -8.93 -7.17
C PRO A 14 -19.50 -8.56 -6.44
N LYS A 15 -19.09 -9.40 -5.50
CA LYS A 15 -17.79 -9.23 -4.84
C LYS A 15 -16.71 -9.16 -5.93
N PRO A 16 -15.76 -8.22 -5.84
CA PRO A 16 -14.70 -8.11 -6.83
C PRO A 16 -14.02 -9.47 -7.01
N LYS A 17 -13.91 -9.95 -8.24
CA LYS A 17 -13.17 -11.17 -8.53
C LYS A 17 -11.72 -10.92 -8.14
N GLN A 18 -11.28 -11.55 -7.08
CA GLN A 18 -9.86 -11.61 -6.76
C GLN A 18 -9.15 -12.30 -7.92
N GLY A 19 -8.06 -11.73 -8.41
CA GLY A 19 -7.23 -12.37 -9.42
C GLY A 19 -6.81 -13.77 -9.00
N GLY A 20 -6.66 -14.68 -9.97
CA GLY A 20 -6.26 -16.07 -9.72
C GLY A 20 -4.81 -16.23 -9.28
N ALA A 21 -4.39 -17.45 -9.02
CA ALA A 21 -3.00 -17.83 -8.79
C ALA A 21 -2.12 -17.45 -9.99
N SER A 22 -0.85 -17.15 -9.72
CA SER A 22 0.14 -16.80 -10.74
C SER A 22 1.54 -17.26 -10.33
N MET A 23 2.14 -18.11 -11.12
CA MET A 23 3.50 -18.60 -10.87
C MET A 23 4.54 -17.48 -10.90
N THR A 24 4.36 -16.49 -11.77
CA THR A 24 5.26 -15.32 -11.82
C THR A 24 5.18 -14.52 -10.52
N ARG A 25 3.96 -14.17 -10.07
CA ARG A 25 3.76 -13.45 -8.81
C ARG A 25 4.24 -14.25 -7.59
N ALA A 26 4.03 -15.56 -7.59
CA ALA A 26 4.53 -16.45 -6.53
C ALA A 26 6.05 -16.45 -6.46
N ARG A 27 6.73 -16.54 -7.62
CA ARG A 27 8.20 -16.51 -7.71
C ARG A 27 8.75 -15.17 -7.25
N THR A 28 8.19 -14.06 -7.72
CA THR A 28 8.58 -12.70 -7.28
C THR A 28 8.40 -12.56 -5.77
N GLY A 29 7.27 -12.99 -5.23
CA GLY A 29 7.01 -12.97 -3.78
C GLY A 29 8.05 -13.75 -2.99
N GLN A 30 8.40 -14.97 -3.45
CA GLN A 30 9.41 -15.80 -2.80
C GLN A 30 10.82 -15.17 -2.86
N GLN A 31 11.21 -14.59 -3.98
CA GLN A 31 12.51 -13.93 -4.14
C GLN A 31 12.66 -12.74 -3.18
N ILE A 32 11.65 -11.87 -3.12
CA ILE A 32 11.65 -10.70 -2.22
C ILE A 32 11.63 -11.16 -0.75
N THR A 33 10.78 -12.13 -0.39
CA THR A 33 10.72 -12.72 0.95
C THR A 33 12.10 -13.23 1.40
N THR A 34 12.76 -14.04 0.57
CA THR A 34 14.09 -14.58 0.87
C THR A 34 15.11 -13.47 1.11
N ARG A 35 15.06 -12.42 0.31
CA ARG A 35 15.95 -11.28 0.43
C ARG A 35 15.72 -10.46 1.70
N LEU A 36 14.47 -10.16 2.01
CA LEU A 36 14.11 -9.43 3.23
C LEU A 36 14.48 -10.23 4.49
N GLU A 37 14.23 -11.53 4.49
CA GLU A 37 14.52 -12.41 5.64
C GLU A 37 16.04 -12.66 5.83
N ALA A 38 16.84 -12.50 4.79
CA ALA A 38 18.28 -12.55 4.89
C ALA A 38 18.92 -11.28 5.50
N ASN A 39 18.18 -10.17 5.58
CA ASN A 39 18.69 -8.92 6.13
C ASN A 39 18.45 -8.84 7.66
N PRO A 40 19.51 -8.84 8.50
CA PRO A 40 19.36 -8.87 9.95
C PRO A 40 18.73 -7.60 10.56
N ALA A 41 18.69 -6.49 9.81
CA ALA A 41 18.03 -5.26 10.25
C ALA A 41 16.50 -5.31 10.07
N ILE A 42 15.99 -6.29 9.33
CA ILE A 42 14.57 -6.44 9.04
C ILE A 42 13.94 -7.44 10.01
N ARG A 43 12.77 -7.10 10.51
CA ARG A 43 11.97 -7.93 11.39
C ARG A 43 10.67 -8.32 10.68
N LYS A 44 10.34 -9.60 10.71
CA LYS A 44 9.04 -10.11 10.21
C LYS A 44 8.02 -10.10 11.35
N ALA A 45 6.80 -9.70 11.04
CA ALA A 45 5.67 -9.86 11.95
C ALA A 45 5.43 -11.36 12.24
N LYS A 46 5.18 -11.69 13.51
CA LYS A 46 4.91 -13.07 13.93
C LYS A 46 3.45 -13.44 13.70
N ILE A 47 3.04 -13.50 12.44
CA ILE A 47 1.69 -13.87 12.00
C ILE A 47 1.77 -14.74 10.75
N ASP A 48 0.77 -15.60 10.56
CA ASP A 48 0.65 -16.47 9.37
C ASP A 48 -0.27 -15.88 8.29
N ALA A 49 -1.09 -14.87 8.66
CA ALA A 49 -2.12 -14.31 7.79
C ALA A 49 -1.57 -13.52 6.61
N ALA A 50 -0.42 -12.84 6.80
CA ALA A 50 0.23 -11.99 5.81
C ALA A 50 1.74 -11.89 6.08
N GLN A 51 2.51 -11.63 5.04
CA GLN A 51 3.94 -11.34 5.16
C GLN A 51 4.10 -9.83 5.32
N ILE A 52 4.41 -9.39 6.54
CA ILE A 52 4.62 -7.98 6.91
C ILE A 52 6.00 -7.85 7.55
N TYR A 53 6.77 -6.86 7.11
CA TYR A 53 8.16 -6.65 7.50
C TYR A 53 8.38 -5.22 7.97
N TYR A 54 9.26 -5.04 8.95
CA TYR A 54 9.64 -3.77 9.56
C TYR A 54 11.14 -3.56 9.40
N TYR A 55 11.52 -2.37 8.94
CA TYR A 55 12.91 -1.94 8.93
C TYR A 55 13.05 -0.62 9.69
N PRO A 56 13.32 -0.68 11.01
CA PRO A 56 13.53 0.53 11.83
C PRO A 56 14.77 1.29 11.37
N GLY A 57 14.68 2.61 11.29
CA GLY A 57 15.81 3.46 10.91
C GLY A 57 16.23 3.30 9.45
N PHE A 58 15.32 2.90 8.56
CA PHE A 58 15.59 2.84 7.13
C PHE A 58 15.92 4.21 6.54
N LEU A 59 15.26 5.26 7.02
CA LEU A 59 15.62 6.65 6.74
C LEU A 59 16.23 7.31 7.98
N SER A 60 17.23 8.15 7.75
CA SER A 60 17.73 9.12 8.73
C SER A 60 16.74 10.28 8.94
N ASP A 61 16.91 11.01 10.03
CA ASP A 61 16.10 12.20 10.30
C ASP A 61 16.22 13.26 9.19
N ALA A 62 17.43 13.47 8.66
CA ALA A 62 17.67 14.44 7.58
C ALA A 62 16.95 14.04 6.28
N GLU A 63 16.89 12.75 5.95
CA GLU A 63 16.14 12.24 4.80
C GLU A 63 14.63 12.40 5.02
N CYS A 64 14.13 12.13 6.22
CA CYS A 64 12.73 12.35 6.57
C CYS A 64 12.37 13.84 6.42
N ASP A 65 13.18 14.76 6.94
CA ASP A 65 12.93 16.20 6.82
C ASP A 65 12.93 16.67 5.37
N THR A 66 13.81 16.11 4.56
CA THR A 66 13.87 16.43 3.12
C THR A 66 12.59 15.99 2.42
N LEU A 67 12.11 14.76 2.66
CA LEU A 67 10.89 14.26 2.06
C LEU A 67 9.64 15.02 2.56
N ILE A 68 9.57 15.37 3.85
CA ILE A 68 8.48 16.19 4.39
C ILE A 68 8.41 17.54 3.65
N ARG A 69 9.53 18.23 3.45
CA ARG A 69 9.56 19.49 2.71
C ARG A 69 9.08 19.35 1.27
N LEU A 70 9.51 18.29 0.58
CA LEU A 70 9.08 18.00 -0.79
C LEU A 70 7.57 17.76 -0.87
N ILE A 71 7.02 16.98 0.08
CA ILE A 71 5.59 16.68 0.17
C ILE A 71 4.81 17.97 0.44
N ASP A 72 5.21 18.74 1.45
CA ASP A 72 4.52 19.98 1.83
C ASP A 72 4.51 21.04 0.73
N ALA A 73 5.56 21.10 -0.09
CA ALA A 73 5.63 22.02 -1.21
C ALA A 73 4.72 21.66 -2.39
N ASN A 74 4.36 20.38 -2.56
CA ASN A 74 3.72 19.89 -3.79
C ASN A 74 2.43 19.10 -3.55
N ARG A 75 1.91 19.07 -2.32
CA ARG A 75 0.71 18.29 -1.98
C ARG A 75 -0.55 18.85 -2.61
N ARG A 76 -1.45 17.96 -2.95
CA ARG A 76 -2.80 18.21 -3.44
C ARG A 76 -3.76 17.16 -2.82
N PRO A 77 -5.08 17.40 -2.81
CA PRO A 77 -6.02 16.38 -2.37
C PRO A 77 -5.74 15.05 -3.07
N SER A 78 -5.71 13.97 -2.31
CA SER A 78 -5.45 12.63 -2.85
C SER A 78 -6.57 12.17 -3.76
N THR A 79 -6.23 11.44 -4.81
CA THR A 79 -7.18 10.83 -5.75
C THR A 79 -7.26 9.33 -5.52
N LEU A 80 -8.35 8.72 -6.01
CA LEU A 80 -8.56 7.27 -6.05
C LEU A 80 -8.44 6.78 -7.49
N LEU A 81 -7.93 5.57 -7.68
CA LEU A 81 -7.87 4.93 -9.00
C LEU A 81 -9.27 4.60 -9.53
N ALA A 82 -10.18 4.19 -8.66
CA ALA A 82 -11.60 4.02 -8.95
C ALA A 82 -12.40 5.02 -8.11
N ALA A 83 -13.43 5.62 -8.73
CA ALA A 83 -14.31 6.53 -8.00
C ALA A 83 -14.98 5.82 -6.81
N SER A 84 -15.07 6.53 -5.69
CA SER A 84 -15.84 6.13 -4.52
C SER A 84 -17.08 7.00 -4.42
N GLU A 85 -18.23 6.41 -4.04
CA GLU A 85 -19.43 7.15 -3.70
C GLU A 85 -19.31 7.85 -2.32
N ASP A 86 -18.31 7.45 -1.54
CA ASP A 86 -18.04 7.99 -0.21
C ASP A 86 -16.91 9.03 -0.29
N PRO A 87 -17.21 10.33 -0.13
CA PRO A 87 -16.22 11.39 -0.18
C PRO A 87 -15.20 11.30 0.97
N GLU A 88 -15.56 10.66 2.09
CA GLU A 88 -14.72 10.45 3.24
C GLU A 88 -13.83 9.21 3.12
N PHE A 89 -13.86 8.50 1.97
CA PHE A 89 -13.08 7.29 1.78
C PHE A 89 -11.58 7.54 1.85
N ARG A 90 -11.12 8.65 1.26
CA ARG A 90 -9.72 9.11 1.34
C ARG A 90 -9.69 10.62 1.39
N THR A 91 -9.33 11.16 2.55
CA THR A 91 -9.32 12.61 2.81
C THR A 91 -7.91 13.19 2.93
N SER A 92 -6.86 12.36 2.78
CA SER A 92 -5.46 12.75 2.82
C SER A 92 -5.06 13.67 1.65
N GLU A 93 -3.90 14.28 1.77
CA GLU A 93 -3.21 14.97 0.68
C GLU A 93 -2.05 14.10 0.17
N SER A 94 -1.70 14.23 -1.10
CA SER A 94 -0.57 13.50 -1.69
C SER A 94 0.14 14.31 -2.77
N CYS A 95 1.40 13.93 -3.03
CA CYS A 95 2.16 14.38 -4.18
C CYS A 95 2.95 13.22 -4.78
N ASP A 96 3.24 13.29 -6.05
CA ASP A 96 4.17 12.39 -6.71
C ASP A 96 5.58 12.95 -6.53
N LEU A 97 6.49 12.13 -6.06
CA LEU A 97 7.89 12.48 -5.87
C LEU A 97 8.65 12.14 -7.16
N ASP A 98 9.33 13.15 -7.72
CA ASP A 98 10.13 12.96 -8.94
C ASP A 98 11.31 12.02 -8.64
N ARG A 99 11.25 10.79 -9.17
CA ARG A 99 12.29 9.78 -8.98
C ARG A 99 13.65 10.16 -9.56
N TRP A 100 13.69 11.15 -10.46
CA TRP A 100 14.93 11.62 -11.08
C TRP A 100 15.56 12.78 -10.33
N SER A 101 14.86 13.37 -9.35
CA SER A 101 15.43 14.42 -8.53
C SER A 101 16.59 13.90 -7.67
N PRO A 102 17.61 14.75 -7.40
CA PRO A 102 18.75 14.37 -6.57
C PRO A 102 18.37 13.87 -5.17
N GLU A 103 17.25 14.36 -4.64
CA GLU A 103 16.76 14.03 -3.30
C GLU A 103 16.03 12.67 -3.27
N VAL A 104 15.31 12.30 -4.33
CA VAL A 104 14.46 11.11 -4.35
C VAL A 104 15.18 9.92 -4.96
N ARG A 105 16.00 10.13 -5.99
CA ARG A 105 16.67 9.06 -6.73
C ARG A 105 17.46 8.09 -5.84
N PRO A 106 18.28 8.52 -4.88
CA PRO A 106 19.02 7.61 -4.00
C PRO A 106 18.09 6.72 -3.16
N LEU A 107 16.91 7.24 -2.78
CA LEU A 107 15.91 6.49 -2.06
C LEU A 107 15.23 5.45 -2.96
N ASP A 108 14.84 5.83 -4.17
CA ASP A 108 14.24 4.93 -5.16
C ASP A 108 15.17 3.74 -5.47
N GLU A 109 16.46 4.00 -5.70
CA GLU A 109 17.49 2.98 -5.91
C GLU A 109 17.68 2.09 -4.66
N ARG A 110 17.66 2.67 -3.46
CA ARG A 110 17.79 1.92 -2.20
C ARG A 110 16.59 1.01 -1.95
N MET A 111 15.37 1.45 -2.30
CA MET A 111 14.15 0.64 -2.24
C MET A 111 14.20 -0.53 -3.23
N ALA A 112 14.58 -0.27 -4.48
CA ALA A 112 14.76 -1.30 -5.49
C ALA A 112 15.79 -2.33 -5.07
N ASN A 113 16.94 -1.88 -4.54
CA ASN A 113 17.98 -2.73 -3.98
C ASN A 113 17.50 -3.54 -2.77
N LEU A 114 16.71 -2.95 -1.87
CA LEU A 114 16.15 -3.64 -0.71
C LEU A 114 15.29 -4.83 -1.13
N LEU A 115 14.41 -4.62 -2.09
CA LEU A 115 13.50 -5.66 -2.59
C LEU A 115 14.18 -6.60 -3.60
N GLY A 116 15.32 -6.20 -4.20
CA GLY A 116 15.98 -6.94 -5.27
C GLY A 116 15.19 -6.96 -6.56
N VAL A 117 14.49 -5.85 -6.86
CA VAL A 117 13.73 -5.65 -8.10
C VAL A 117 14.31 -4.45 -8.87
N PRO A 118 14.27 -4.48 -10.21
CA PRO A 118 14.68 -3.33 -11.02
C PRO A 118 13.82 -2.09 -10.69
N PRO A 119 14.40 -0.87 -10.64
CA PRO A 119 13.67 0.37 -10.30
C PRO A 119 12.46 0.63 -11.21
N GLU A 120 12.52 0.24 -12.47
CA GLU A 120 11.41 0.38 -13.45
C GLU A 120 10.16 -0.44 -13.10
N HIS A 121 10.28 -1.42 -12.20
CA HIS A 121 9.12 -2.16 -11.68
C HIS A 121 8.45 -1.46 -10.49
N GLY A 122 9.05 -0.39 -9.98
CA GLY A 122 8.47 0.45 -8.95
C GLY A 122 7.54 1.50 -9.56
N GLU A 123 6.38 1.69 -8.96
CA GLU A 123 5.53 2.83 -9.25
C GLU A 123 6.20 4.12 -8.77
N THR A 124 5.76 5.27 -9.29
CA THR A 124 6.22 6.58 -8.79
C THR A 124 5.94 6.67 -7.29
N MET A 125 6.98 7.03 -6.53
CA MET A 125 6.85 7.19 -5.10
C MET A 125 5.87 8.31 -4.78
N GLN A 126 4.89 8.02 -3.93
CA GLN A 126 3.87 8.99 -3.53
C GLN A 126 4.12 9.42 -2.09
N GLY A 127 4.31 10.71 -1.88
CA GLY A 127 4.25 11.33 -0.56
C GLY A 127 2.79 11.48 -0.13
N GLN A 128 2.50 11.18 1.14
CA GLN A 128 1.15 11.32 1.71
C GLN A 128 1.21 12.11 3.02
N ARG A 129 0.23 12.99 3.21
CA ARG A 129 0.04 13.76 4.43
C ARG A 129 -1.38 13.61 4.94
N TYR A 130 -1.48 13.38 6.23
CA TYR A 130 -2.74 13.33 6.95
C TYR A 130 -2.77 14.44 7.99
N ALA A 131 -3.72 15.36 7.89
CA ALA A 131 -4.05 16.29 8.97
C ALA A 131 -4.92 15.59 10.04
N PRO A 132 -5.05 16.15 11.24
CA PRO A 132 -5.96 15.61 12.26
C PRO A 132 -7.36 15.37 11.69
N GLY A 133 -7.91 14.18 11.92
CA GLY A 133 -9.22 13.75 11.40
C GLY A 133 -9.22 13.26 9.95
N GLN A 134 -8.14 13.33 9.22
CA GLN A 134 -8.03 12.75 7.89
C GLN A 134 -7.74 11.24 7.96
N GLN A 135 -8.20 10.53 6.93
CA GLN A 135 -8.15 9.06 6.89
C GLN A 135 -8.01 8.53 5.47
N PHE A 136 -7.62 7.27 5.39
CA PHE A 136 -7.82 6.43 4.23
C PHE A 136 -8.46 5.13 4.70
N ARG A 137 -9.75 4.95 4.37
CA ARG A 137 -10.58 3.82 4.84
C ARG A 137 -10.05 2.48 4.37
N PRO A 138 -10.52 1.34 4.93
CA PRO A 138 -10.02 0.02 4.58
C PRO A 138 -10.02 -0.24 3.08
N HIS A 139 -8.84 -0.56 2.54
CA HIS A 139 -8.62 -0.80 1.13
C HIS A 139 -7.55 -1.88 0.91
N TYR A 140 -7.47 -2.33 -0.33
CA TYR A 140 -6.40 -3.20 -0.82
C TYR A 140 -5.51 -2.41 -1.77
N ASP A 141 -4.21 -2.69 -1.75
CA ASP A 141 -3.29 -2.12 -2.72
C ASP A 141 -3.27 -2.90 -4.03
N TRP A 142 -3.56 -4.20 -3.98
CA TRP A 142 -3.65 -4.99 -5.20
C TRP A 142 -4.83 -4.55 -6.08
N PHE A 143 -4.65 -4.64 -7.39
CA PHE A 143 -5.67 -4.25 -8.36
C PHE A 143 -6.73 -5.32 -8.51
N SER A 144 -7.99 -4.90 -8.60
CA SER A 144 -9.10 -5.77 -8.94
C SER A 144 -9.14 -5.98 -10.46
N GLU A 145 -8.91 -7.23 -10.90
CA GLU A 145 -8.73 -7.58 -12.32
C GLU A 145 -10.03 -7.52 -13.13
N ASN A 146 -11.17 -7.22 -12.52
CA ASN A 146 -12.47 -7.02 -13.17
C ASN A 146 -12.90 -5.55 -13.26
N GLN A 147 -12.03 -4.62 -12.91
CA GLN A 147 -12.30 -3.18 -13.00
C GLN A 147 -11.82 -2.61 -14.34
N GLU A 148 -12.42 -1.51 -14.77
CA GLU A 148 -12.09 -0.85 -16.04
C GLU A 148 -10.62 -0.44 -16.14
N TYR A 149 -10.02 -0.02 -15.02
CA TYR A 149 -8.61 0.37 -14.95
C TYR A 149 -7.63 -0.79 -15.17
N TRP A 150 -8.08 -2.06 -15.04
CA TRP A 150 -7.17 -3.21 -15.09
C TRP A 150 -6.39 -3.32 -16.39
N THR A 151 -7.01 -3.03 -17.53
CA THR A 151 -6.32 -3.08 -18.84
C THR A 151 -5.12 -2.14 -18.87
N ALA A 152 -5.28 -0.91 -18.37
CA ALA A 152 -4.20 0.06 -18.27
C ALA A 152 -3.11 -0.38 -17.28
N MET A 153 -3.50 -0.87 -16.10
CA MET A 153 -2.55 -1.35 -15.08
C MET A 153 -1.77 -2.55 -15.56
N LYS A 154 -2.42 -3.48 -16.26
CA LYS A 154 -1.75 -4.64 -16.85
C LYS A 154 -0.70 -4.24 -17.89
N ALA A 155 -0.96 -3.24 -18.69
CA ALA A 155 -0.02 -2.70 -19.67
C ALA A 155 1.14 -1.94 -18.99
N ALA A 156 0.89 -1.28 -17.86
CA ALA A 156 1.87 -0.49 -17.12
C ALA A 156 2.79 -1.31 -16.18
N GLY A 157 2.64 -2.64 -16.12
CA GLY A 157 3.48 -3.49 -15.26
C GLY A 157 2.72 -4.58 -14.51
N GLY A 158 1.39 -4.54 -14.52
CA GLY A 158 0.54 -5.56 -13.93
C GLY A 158 0.17 -5.30 -12.47
N GLN A 159 0.21 -6.37 -11.67
CA GLN A 159 -0.34 -6.37 -10.31
C GLN A 159 0.66 -5.78 -9.28
N ARG A 160 0.17 -4.99 -8.34
CA ARG A 160 0.95 -4.59 -7.15
C ARG A 160 1.19 -5.79 -6.25
N THR A 161 2.34 -6.41 -6.40
CA THR A 161 2.70 -7.60 -5.62
C THR A 161 3.21 -7.26 -4.23
N TRP A 162 3.92 -6.14 -4.10
CA TRP A 162 4.46 -5.64 -2.83
C TRP A 162 4.15 -4.17 -2.66
N THR A 163 3.95 -3.78 -1.42
CA THR A 163 3.88 -2.38 -1.02
C THR A 163 4.97 -2.09 0.00
N THR A 164 5.60 -0.94 -0.15
CA THR A 164 6.51 -0.37 0.83
C THR A 164 6.04 1.02 1.21
N MET A 165 6.09 1.33 2.49
CA MET A 165 5.69 2.60 3.06
C MET A 165 6.71 3.01 4.13
N ILE A 166 6.98 4.30 4.25
CA ILE A 166 7.91 4.83 5.25
C ILE A 166 7.20 5.92 6.06
N TYR A 167 7.27 5.81 7.38
CA TYR A 167 6.82 6.86 8.27
C TYR A 167 7.89 7.95 8.38
N LEU A 168 7.54 9.18 8.07
CA LEU A 168 8.48 10.30 8.06
C LEU A 168 8.48 11.09 9.38
N ASN A 169 7.43 10.96 10.19
CA ASN A 169 7.32 11.55 11.52
C ASN A 169 6.55 10.64 12.47
N GLU A 170 6.59 10.96 13.73
CA GLU A 170 5.75 10.40 14.77
C GLU A 170 4.59 11.35 15.05
N VAL A 171 3.50 10.82 15.61
CA VAL A 171 2.33 11.59 16.04
C VAL A 171 1.93 11.13 17.45
N GLU A 172 1.32 12.03 18.23
CA GLU A 172 0.88 11.71 19.59
C GLU A 172 -0.30 10.73 19.57
N GLU A 173 -1.22 10.89 18.61
CA GLU A 173 -2.40 10.03 18.47
C GLU A 173 -2.68 9.73 16.99
N GLY A 174 -3.24 8.57 16.70
CA GLY A 174 -3.60 8.14 15.35
C GLY A 174 -2.40 7.79 14.47
N GLY A 175 -2.54 8.02 13.17
CA GLY A 175 -1.51 7.79 12.14
C GLY A 175 -1.12 6.33 11.92
N ALA A 176 -1.80 5.38 12.54
CA ALA A 176 -1.47 3.97 12.42
C ALA A 176 -1.87 3.39 11.06
N THR A 177 -1.07 2.45 10.58
CA THR A 177 -1.50 1.53 9.53
C THR A 177 -2.05 0.27 10.19
N TRP A 178 -3.34 0.03 10.04
CA TRP A 178 -4.01 -1.10 10.65
C TRP A 178 -4.44 -2.14 9.61
N PHE A 179 -4.08 -3.39 9.87
CA PHE A 179 -4.46 -4.56 9.10
C PHE A 179 -5.48 -5.39 9.90
N PRO A 180 -6.79 -5.05 9.84
CA PRO A 180 -7.81 -5.66 10.71
C PRO A 180 -7.90 -7.18 10.55
N GLN A 181 -7.72 -7.69 9.34
CA GLN A 181 -7.81 -9.12 9.06
C GLN A 181 -6.53 -9.91 9.40
N ALA A 182 -5.42 -9.21 9.58
CA ALA A 182 -4.16 -9.78 10.05
C ALA A 182 -3.94 -9.57 11.55
N GLY A 183 -4.75 -8.70 12.19
CA GLY A 183 -4.64 -8.41 13.62
C GLY A 183 -3.42 -7.56 13.97
N ILE A 184 -2.90 -6.74 13.04
CA ILE A 184 -1.70 -5.93 13.24
C ILE A 184 -2.03 -4.44 13.06
N ARG A 185 -1.60 -3.65 14.04
CA ARG A 185 -1.58 -2.19 14.01
C ARG A 185 -0.14 -1.72 14.12
N VAL A 186 0.31 -0.94 13.15
CA VAL A 186 1.67 -0.38 13.11
C VAL A 186 1.59 1.11 13.40
N MET A 187 2.19 1.52 14.50
CA MET A 187 2.24 2.94 14.89
C MET A 187 3.34 3.67 14.12
N PRO A 188 3.13 4.94 13.78
CA PRO A 188 4.14 5.75 13.13
C PRO A 188 5.41 5.80 13.99
N LYS A 189 6.53 5.50 13.37
CA LYS A 189 7.85 5.72 13.93
C LYS A 189 8.75 6.31 12.85
N ARG A 190 9.35 7.45 13.16
CA ARG A 190 10.19 8.18 12.20
C ARG A 190 11.28 7.29 11.60
N GLY A 191 11.39 7.28 10.29
CA GLY A 191 12.36 6.46 9.54
C GLY A 191 12.03 4.98 9.45
N LEU A 192 10.89 4.52 10.01
CA LEU A 192 10.47 3.12 9.91
C LEU A 192 9.91 2.82 8.52
N LEU A 193 10.51 1.86 7.82
CA LEU A 193 9.92 1.26 6.63
C LEU A 193 9.05 0.07 7.03
N LEU A 194 7.85 0.05 6.46
CA LEU A 194 6.91 -1.06 6.51
C LEU A 194 6.78 -1.64 5.09
N ALA A 195 6.91 -2.96 4.94
CA ALA A 195 6.72 -3.65 3.67
C ALA A 195 5.78 -4.83 3.84
N TRP A 196 4.92 -5.08 2.85
CA TRP A 196 4.05 -6.26 2.87
C TRP A 196 3.82 -6.85 1.49
N ASN A 197 3.65 -8.18 1.49
CA ASN A 197 3.29 -8.93 0.30
C ASN A 197 1.77 -8.90 0.11
N ASN A 198 1.31 -8.29 -0.98
CA ASN A 198 -0.10 -8.24 -1.36
C ASN A 198 -0.64 -9.57 -1.89
N MET A 199 0.25 -10.56 -2.06
CA MET A 199 -0.09 -11.86 -2.64
C MET A 199 0.05 -12.98 -1.60
N LYS A 200 -0.74 -14.04 -1.80
CA LYS A 200 -0.54 -15.33 -1.15
C LYS A 200 0.68 -16.04 -1.76
N PRO A 201 1.22 -17.10 -1.11
CA PRO A 201 2.37 -17.85 -1.62
C PRO A 201 2.21 -18.37 -3.06
N HIS A 202 0.99 -18.67 -3.51
CA HIS A 202 0.70 -19.11 -4.88
C HIS A 202 0.39 -17.95 -5.86
N GLY A 203 0.63 -16.69 -5.44
CA GLY A 203 0.53 -15.52 -6.29
C GLY A 203 -0.89 -14.98 -6.52
N ALA A 204 -1.91 -15.49 -5.83
CA ALA A 204 -3.23 -14.87 -5.78
C ALA A 204 -3.26 -13.69 -4.80
N PRO A 205 -4.09 -12.65 -5.03
CA PRO A 205 -4.27 -11.56 -4.07
C PRO A 205 -4.61 -12.08 -2.66
N ASN A 206 -4.03 -11.45 -1.65
CA ASN A 206 -4.22 -11.83 -0.25
C ASN A 206 -5.25 -10.89 0.43
N PRO A 207 -6.46 -11.37 0.76
CA PRO A 207 -7.45 -10.53 1.44
C PRO A 207 -7.05 -10.14 2.87
N ARG A 208 -6.06 -10.81 3.45
CA ARG A 208 -5.56 -10.48 4.79
C ARG A 208 -4.71 -9.21 4.82
N THR A 209 -4.35 -8.65 3.64
CA THR A 209 -3.67 -7.36 3.52
C THR A 209 -4.61 -6.18 3.39
N LEU A 210 -5.92 -6.35 3.66
CA LEU A 210 -6.82 -5.22 3.87
C LEU A 210 -6.24 -4.33 4.97
N HIS A 211 -6.09 -3.04 4.68
CA HIS A 211 -5.51 -2.09 5.64
C HIS A 211 -6.13 -0.70 5.50
N GLU A 212 -5.96 0.11 6.55
CA GLU A 212 -6.40 1.50 6.60
C GLU A 212 -5.33 2.39 7.26
N GLY A 213 -5.42 3.69 6.97
CA GLY A 213 -4.66 4.74 7.64
C GLY A 213 -5.60 5.65 8.43
N SER A 214 -5.36 5.80 9.72
CA SER A 214 -6.22 6.58 10.64
C SER A 214 -5.42 7.35 11.67
#